data_fe9ce8af9f07c06377076f4ead120c00
#
_entry.id   fe9ce8af9f07c06377076f4ead120c00
#
_cell.length_a   1.000
_cell.length_b   1.000
_cell.length_c   1.000
_cell.angle_alpha   90.00
_cell.angle_beta   90.00
_cell.angle_gamma   90.00
#
_symmetry.space_group_name_H-M   'P 1'
#
loop_
_entity.id
_entity.type
_entity.pdbx_description
1 polymer ?
#
loop_
_entity_poly.entity_id
_entity_poly.type
_entity_poly.pdbx_seq_one_letter_code
_entity_poly.pdbx_strand_id
1 'polypeptide(L)'
;MKMNGTYTLDAPVEKVWAFLMDPQAIAKVIPGCETLQEANPDTYQATLKLGIAAVKGTYKGSVQLRDKTPPTHYRMSIDGSGTPGFVKGEATVDLAAQGDQTVLTYDADTQVGGLIANVGQRMISGVAKMIINQALKKLTEELAQY
;
A
#
# COMPACT_ATOMS: atom_id res chain seq x y z
N MET A 1 9.87 6.47 -9.75
CA MET A 1 8.60 7.22 -9.60
C MET A 1 8.40 7.55 -8.13
N LYS A 2 8.30 8.82 -7.83
CA LYS A 2 8.11 9.27 -6.45
C LYS A 2 6.68 9.70 -6.22
N MET A 3 6.12 9.27 -5.09
CA MET A 3 4.77 9.62 -4.70
C MET A 3 4.74 9.93 -3.22
N ASN A 4 3.99 10.95 -2.84
CA ASN A 4 3.79 11.29 -1.44
C ASN A 4 2.40 11.88 -1.26
N GLY A 5 1.94 11.89 -0.03
CA GLY A 5 0.64 12.45 0.29
C GLY A 5 0.35 12.40 1.77
N THR A 6 -0.70 13.11 2.13
CA THR A 6 -1.18 13.18 3.51
C THR A 6 -2.68 12.93 3.49
N TYR A 7 -3.15 12.14 4.46
CA TYR A 7 -4.55 11.76 4.56
C TYR A 7 -4.98 11.74 6.02
N THR A 8 -6.14 12.31 6.32
CA THR A 8 -6.66 12.31 7.70
C THR A 8 -7.65 11.16 7.87
N LEU A 9 -7.41 10.34 8.88
CA LEU A 9 -8.24 9.19 9.23
C LEU A 9 -9.01 9.47 10.51
N ASP A 10 -10.28 9.12 10.51
CA ASP A 10 -11.17 9.35 11.66
C ASP A 10 -11.11 8.19 12.64
N ALA A 11 -9.93 7.99 13.21
CA ALA A 11 -9.66 6.97 14.23
C ALA A 11 -8.41 7.35 15.01
N PRO A 12 -8.31 6.92 16.28
CA PRO A 12 -7.11 7.17 17.09
C PRO A 12 -5.88 6.46 16.51
N VAL A 13 -4.71 7.01 16.76
CA VAL A 13 -3.45 6.50 16.18
C VAL A 13 -3.18 5.04 16.54
N GLU A 14 -3.53 4.61 17.74
CA GLU A 14 -3.34 3.22 18.18
C GLU A 14 -4.20 2.26 17.36
N LYS A 15 -5.42 2.67 17.05
CA LYS A 15 -6.34 1.88 16.23
C LYS A 15 -5.85 1.79 14.78
N VAL A 16 -5.39 2.90 14.23
CA VAL A 16 -4.82 2.93 12.88
C VAL A 16 -3.60 2.03 12.79
N TRP A 17 -2.71 2.12 13.78
CA TRP A 17 -1.53 1.27 13.83
C TRP A 17 -1.90 -0.22 13.86
N ALA A 18 -2.82 -0.59 14.76
CA ALA A 18 -3.28 -1.98 14.87
C ALA A 18 -3.84 -2.50 13.55
N PHE A 19 -4.62 -1.67 12.85
CA PHE A 19 -5.17 -2.03 11.55
C PHE A 19 -4.06 -2.27 10.52
N LEU A 20 -3.09 -1.36 10.44
CA LEU A 20 -2.01 -1.45 9.45
C LEU A 20 -1.07 -2.63 9.72
N MET A 21 -1.00 -3.09 10.95
CA MET A 21 -0.19 -4.25 11.32
C MET A 21 -0.95 -5.58 11.25
N ASP A 22 -2.23 -5.54 10.91
CA ASP A 22 -3.09 -6.72 10.82
C ASP A 22 -3.24 -7.16 9.35
N PRO A 23 -2.62 -8.28 8.94
CA PRO A 23 -2.68 -8.73 7.55
C PRO A 23 -4.11 -8.96 7.05
N GLN A 24 -4.99 -9.47 7.90
CA GLN A 24 -6.39 -9.73 7.51
C GLN A 24 -7.13 -8.42 7.25
N ALA A 25 -6.83 -7.39 8.03
CA ALA A 25 -7.43 -6.08 7.84
C ALA A 25 -6.90 -5.40 6.58
N ILE A 26 -5.57 -5.40 6.41
CA ILE A 26 -4.91 -4.77 5.26
C ILE A 26 -5.32 -5.43 3.94
N ALA A 27 -5.54 -6.73 3.92
CA ALA A 27 -5.97 -7.44 2.71
C ALA A 27 -7.29 -6.89 2.15
N LYS A 28 -8.16 -6.35 3.01
CA LYS A 28 -9.43 -5.76 2.58
C LYS A 28 -9.27 -4.40 1.93
N VAL A 29 -8.15 -3.75 2.16
CA VAL A 29 -7.89 -2.37 1.73
C VAL A 29 -7.13 -2.33 0.40
N ILE A 30 -6.25 -3.29 0.16
CA ILE A 30 -5.42 -3.31 -1.04
C ILE A 30 -6.30 -3.67 -2.25
N PRO A 31 -6.41 -2.78 -3.26
CA PRO A 31 -7.22 -3.08 -4.44
C PRO A 31 -6.75 -4.33 -5.16
N GLY A 32 -7.70 -5.23 -5.45
CA GLY A 32 -7.41 -6.46 -6.17
C GLY A 32 -6.67 -7.54 -5.39
N CYS A 33 -6.50 -7.36 -4.09
CA CYS A 33 -5.80 -8.34 -3.27
C CYS A 33 -6.63 -9.62 -3.13
N GLU A 34 -6.11 -10.72 -3.65
CA GLU A 34 -6.75 -12.03 -3.52
C GLU A 34 -6.24 -12.77 -2.28
N THR A 35 -4.93 -12.69 -2.02
CA THR A 35 -4.31 -13.31 -0.86
C THR A 35 -3.25 -12.39 -0.27
N LEU A 36 -3.13 -12.44 1.06
CA LEU A 36 -2.05 -11.77 1.77
C LEU A 36 -1.69 -12.64 2.97
N GLN A 37 -0.48 -13.18 2.97
CA GLN A 37 -0.04 -14.13 3.98
C GLN A 37 1.32 -13.72 4.54
N GLU A 38 1.47 -13.84 5.85
CA GLU A 38 2.76 -13.65 6.50
C GLU A 38 3.62 -14.90 6.28
N ALA A 39 4.73 -14.75 5.54
CA ALA A 39 5.66 -15.83 5.25
C ALA A 39 6.73 -15.95 6.34
N ASN A 40 7.23 -14.83 6.83
CA ASN A 40 8.19 -14.68 7.92
C ASN A 40 7.78 -13.49 8.75
N PRO A 41 8.30 -13.30 9.96
CA PRO A 41 7.98 -12.09 10.73
C PRO A 41 8.21 -10.83 9.89
N ASP A 42 7.17 -9.98 9.84
CA ASP A 42 7.16 -8.71 9.09
C ASP A 42 7.35 -8.84 7.58
N THR A 43 7.25 -10.06 7.03
CA THR A 43 7.34 -10.30 5.59
C THR A 43 6.05 -10.94 5.10
N TYR A 44 5.40 -10.28 4.14
CA TYR A 44 4.10 -10.71 3.63
C TYR A 44 4.19 -11.00 2.14
N GLN A 45 3.51 -12.07 1.72
CA GLN A 45 3.36 -12.40 0.31
C GLN A 45 1.92 -12.16 -0.10
N ALA A 46 1.75 -11.53 -1.27
CA ALA A 46 0.44 -11.15 -1.77
C ALA A 46 0.26 -11.55 -3.23
N THR A 47 -0.98 -11.86 -3.59
CA THR A 47 -1.40 -12.00 -4.98
C THR A 47 -2.44 -10.93 -5.26
N LEU A 48 -2.19 -10.13 -6.29
CA LEU A 48 -3.09 -9.06 -6.71
C LEU A 48 -3.58 -9.33 -8.12
N LYS A 49 -4.87 -9.12 -8.34
CA LYS A 49 -5.47 -9.15 -9.67
C LYS A 49 -6.02 -7.78 -9.98
N LEU A 50 -5.37 -7.08 -10.89
CA LEU A 50 -5.78 -5.73 -11.28
C LEU A 50 -6.56 -5.78 -12.58
N GLY A 51 -7.69 -5.04 -12.60
CA GLY A 51 -8.53 -4.90 -13.78
C GLY A 51 -8.38 -3.59 -14.52
N ILE A 52 -7.45 -2.74 -14.10
CA ILE A 52 -7.19 -1.44 -14.73
C ILE A 52 -6.47 -1.67 -16.05
N ALA A 53 -7.04 -1.16 -17.15
CA ALA A 53 -6.63 -1.53 -18.52
C ALA A 53 -5.13 -1.44 -18.79
N ALA A 54 -4.46 -0.37 -18.33
CA ALA A 54 -3.03 -0.16 -18.61
C ALA A 54 -2.12 -1.14 -17.89
N VAL A 55 -2.57 -1.70 -16.76
CA VAL A 55 -1.77 -2.58 -15.90
C VAL A 55 -2.50 -3.89 -15.59
N LYS A 56 -3.48 -4.24 -16.40
CA LYS A 56 -4.33 -5.41 -16.18
C LYS A 56 -3.50 -6.68 -16.09
N GLY A 57 -3.74 -7.48 -15.05
CA GLY A 57 -3.06 -8.76 -14.89
C GLY A 57 -2.98 -9.20 -13.44
N THR A 58 -2.37 -10.37 -13.25
CA THR A 58 -2.12 -10.94 -11.94
C THR A 58 -0.66 -10.71 -11.55
N TYR A 59 -0.47 -10.18 -10.34
CA TYR A 59 0.86 -9.88 -9.81
C TYR A 59 1.05 -10.66 -8.51
N LYS A 60 2.26 -11.16 -8.33
CA LYS A 60 2.69 -11.74 -7.07
C LYS A 60 3.81 -10.90 -6.51
N GLY A 61 3.76 -10.64 -5.22
CA GLY A 61 4.75 -9.80 -4.61
C GLY A 61 4.94 -10.05 -3.15
N SER A 62 5.94 -9.36 -2.62
CA SER A 62 6.25 -9.38 -1.20
C SER A 62 6.38 -7.96 -0.68
N VAL A 63 6.03 -7.80 0.59
CA VAL A 63 6.21 -6.56 1.33
C VAL A 63 6.91 -6.91 2.63
N GLN A 64 8.00 -6.23 2.91
CA GLN A 64 8.70 -6.36 4.17
C GLN A 64 8.58 -5.08 4.98
N LEU A 65 8.07 -5.19 6.20
CA LEU A 65 8.00 -4.06 7.13
C LEU A 65 9.30 -3.95 7.89
N ARG A 66 9.82 -2.72 8.01
CA ARG A 66 11.09 -2.43 8.68
C ARG A 66 10.98 -1.17 9.51
N ASP A 67 11.92 -0.99 10.41
CA ASP A 67 12.10 0.24 11.20
C ASP A 67 10.81 0.67 11.89
N LYS A 68 10.09 -0.29 12.47
CA LYS A 68 8.83 -0.02 13.15
C LYS A 68 9.07 0.75 14.44
N THR A 69 8.41 1.89 14.57
CA THR A 69 8.35 2.70 15.79
C THR A 69 6.89 2.86 16.16
N PRO A 70 6.30 1.86 16.82
CA PRO A 70 4.88 1.93 17.17
C PRO A 70 4.56 3.11 18.07
N PRO A 71 3.44 3.78 17.90
CA PRO A 71 2.43 3.58 16.84
C PRO A 71 2.56 4.62 15.72
N THR A 72 3.74 5.14 15.40
CA THR A 72 3.91 6.35 14.59
C THR A 72 4.65 6.18 13.27
N HIS A 73 5.47 5.13 13.12
CA HIS A 73 6.34 5.06 11.94
C HIS A 73 6.66 3.62 11.55
N TYR A 74 6.68 3.36 10.25
CA TYR A 74 7.30 2.15 9.71
C TYR A 74 7.74 2.38 8.27
N ARG A 75 8.60 1.50 7.80
CA ARG A 75 9.12 1.49 6.44
C ARG A 75 8.76 0.18 5.76
N MET A 76 8.51 0.22 4.45
CA MET A 76 8.20 -0.97 3.65
C MET A 76 9.16 -1.09 2.50
N SER A 77 9.58 -2.34 2.21
CA SER A 77 10.16 -2.70 0.92
C SER A 77 9.10 -3.45 0.12
N ILE A 78 8.95 -3.08 -1.14
CA ILE A 78 7.92 -3.62 -2.02
C ILE A 78 8.59 -4.26 -3.24
N ASP A 79 8.20 -5.49 -3.55
CA ASP A 79 8.69 -6.21 -4.72
C ASP A 79 7.54 -7.02 -5.31
N GLY A 80 7.09 -6.64 -6.49
CA GLY A 80 5.98 -7.33 -7.16
C GLY A 80 6.26 -7.54 -8.63
N SER A 81 5.81 -8.67 -9.17
CA SER A 81 6.00 -8.97 -10.58
C SER A 81 4.85 -9.83 -11.12
N GLY A 82 4.68 -9.77 -12.44
CA GLY A 82 3.70 -10.55 -13.16
C GLY A 82 3.98 -10.47 -14.65
N THR A 83 3.12 -11.09 -15.46
CA THR A 83 3.24 -11.03 -16.91
C THR A 83 3.34 -9.60 -17.45
N PRO A 84 2.55 -8.62 -16.94
CA PRO A 84 2.62 -7.26 -17.47
C PRO A 84 3.90 -6.52 -17.09
N GLY A 85 4.63 -6.93 -16.04
CA GLY A 85 5.83 -6.24 -15.62
C GLY A 85 6.10 -6.36 -14.13
N PHE A 86 6.93 -5.46 -13.61
CA PHE A 86 7.32 -5.49 -12.21
C PHE A 86 7.32 -4.10 -11.58
N VAL A 87 7.22 -4.08 -10.25
CA VAL A 87 7.35 -2.88 -9.43
C VAL A 87 8.28 -3.22 -8.26
N LYS A 88 9.26 -2.36 -8.03
CA LYS A 88 10.16 -2.45 -6.87
C LYS A 88 10.27 -1.09 -6.22
N GLY A 89 10.34 -1.06 -4.90
CA GLY A 89 10.53 0.21 -4.25
C GLY A 89 10.45 0.16 -2.75
N GLU A 90 10.49 1.33 -2.16
CA GLU A 90 10.40 1.55 -0.73
C GLU A 90 9.37 2.62 -0.44
N ALA A 91 8.75 2.51 0.72
CA ALA A 91 7.82 3.52 1.20
C ALA A 91 7.97 3.70 2.70
N THR A 92 7.68 4.90 3.17
CA THR A 92 7.56 5.20 4.60
C THR A 92 6.15 5.62 4.89
N VAL A 93 5.68 5.25 6.07
CA VAL A 93 4.38 5.67 6.58
C VAL A 93 4.58 6.28 7.96
N ASP A 94 4.08 7.48 8.13
CA ASP A 94 4.12 8.20 9.40
C ASP A 94 2.70 8.51 9.86
N LEU A 95 2.44 8.28 11.14
CA LEU A 95 1.15 8.54 11.75
C LEU A 95 1.32 9.58 12.85
N ALA A 96 0.55 10.65 12.78
CA ALA A 96 0.54 11.70 13.80
C ALA A 96 -0.84 11.78 14.43
N ALA A 97 -0.90 11.70 15.76
CA ALA A 97 -2.16 11.85 16.48
C ALA A 97 -2.64 13.29 16.39
N GLN A 98 -3.93 13.47 16.12
CA GLN A 98 -4.60 14.76 16.09
C GLN A 98 -5.94 14.61 16.80
N GLY A 99 -5.92 14.67 18.14
CA GLY A 99 -7.08 14.32 18.95
C GLY A 99 -7.49 12.88 18.72
N ASP A 100 -8.76 12.68 18.36
CA ASP A 100 -9.28 11.34 18.05
C ASP A 100 -9.06 10.93 16.60
N GLN A 101 -8.33 11.74 15.84
CA GLN A 101 -8.00 11.49 14.44
C GLN A 101 -6.51 11.21 14.28
N THR A 102 -6.15 10.67 13.13
CA THR A 102 -4.77 10.39 12.76
C THR A 102 -4.47 11.00 11.42
N VAL A 103 -3.35 11.73 11.33
CA VAL A 103 -2.82 12.20 10.05
C VAL A 103 -1.79 11.19 9.57
N LEU A 104 -2.11 10.52 8.45
CA LEU A 104 -1.21 9.58 7.80
C LEU A 104 -0.46 10.31 6.70
N THR A 105 0.86 10.22 6.73
CA THR A 105 1.73 10.75 5.67
C THR A 105 2.52 9.60 5.07
N TYR A 106 2.53 9.49 3.76
CA TYR A 106 3.32 8.48 3.09
C TYR A 106 4.28 9.09 2.09
N ASP A 107 5.40 8.42 1.89
CA ASP A 107 6.42 8.78 0.91
C ASP A 107 6.93 7.50 0.28
N ALA A 108 6.80 7.38 -1.03
CA ALA A 108 7.16 6.18 -1.76
C ALA A 108 8.07 6.52 -2.94
N ASP A 109 9.07 5.67 -3.15
CA ASP A 109 9.94 5.74 -4.32
C ASP A 109 9.97 4.36 -4.96
N THR A 110 9.42 4.25 -6.17
CA THR A 110 9.25 2.98 -6.86
C THR A 110 9.84 3.00 -8.26
N GLN A 111 10.25 1.82 -8.71
CA GLN A 111 10.71 1.57 -10.06
C GLN A 111 9.76 0.59 -10.73
N VAL A 112 9.30 0.95 -11.93
CA VAL A 112 8.39 0.12 -12.73
C VAL A 112 9.11 -0.30 -13.99
N GLY A 113 9.02 -1.58 -14.34
CA GLY A 113 9.67 -2.11 -15.53
C GLY A 113 8.81 -3.16 -16.22
N GLY A 114 9.34 -3.68 -17.35
CA GLY A 114 8.62 -4.66 -18.16
C GLY A 114 7.63 -3.98 -19.10
N LEU A 115 6.63 -4.74 -19.56
CA LEU A 115 5.66 -4.25 -20.55
C LEU A 115 4.88 -3.04 -20.06
N ILE A 116 4.53 -2.99 -18.78
CA ILE A 116 3.77 -1.87 -18.21
C ILE A 116 4.54 -0.55 -18.28
N ALA A 117 5.87 -0.59 -18.29
CA ALA A 117 6.68 0.62 -18.42
C ALA A 117 6.50 1.30 -19.79
N ASN A 118 6.09 0.55 -20.80
CA ASN A 118 5.91 1.07 -22.16
C ASN A 118 4.69 1.97 -22.32
N VAL A 119 3.75 1.95 -21.38
CA VAL A 119 2.57 2.83 -21.44
C VAL A 119 2.90 4.28 -21.09
N GLY A 120 4.11 4.53 -20.58
CA GLY A 120 4.58 5.87 -20.26
C GLY A 120 4.41 6.22 -18.78
N GLN A 121 5.34 7.04 -18.30
CA GLN A 121 5.42 7.40 -16.90
C GLN A 121 4.19 8.17 -16.41
N ARG A 122 3.61 9.01 -17.24
CA ARG A 122 2.41 9.78 -16.90
C ARG A 122 1.22 8.85 -16.62
N MET A 123 1.04 7.84 -17.48
CA MET A 123 -0.03 6.87 -17.33
C MET A 123 0.16 6.05 -16.05
N ILE A 124 1.37 5.58 -15.81
CA ILE A 124 1.70 4.78 -14.61
C ILE A 124 1.49 5.61 -13.35
N SER A 125 1.91 6.87 -13.33
CA SER A 125 1.70 7.77 -12.20
C SER A 125 0.21 7.97 -11.91
N GLY A 126 -0.60 8.12 -12.96
CA GLY A 126 -2.05 8.26 -12.82
C GLY A 126 -2.70 7.01 -12.24
N VAL A 127 -2.29 5.83 -12.70
CA VAL A 127 -2.78 4.55 -12.18
C VAL A 127 -2.38 4.37 -10.73
N ALA A 128 -1.13 4.67 -10.39
CA ALA A 128 -0.64 4.55 -9.02
C ALA A 128 -1.42 5.46 -8.06
N LYS A 129 -1.68 6.71 -8.46
CA LYS A 129 -2.50 7.63 -7.65
C LYS A 129 -3.91 7.09 -7.45
N MET A 130 -4.51 6.53 -8.48
CA MET A 130 -5.84 5.94 -8.41
C MET A 130 -5.87 4.78 -7.41
N ILE A 131 -4.88 3.89 -7.47
CA ILE A 131 -4.77 2.75 -6.56
C ILE A 131 -4.60 3.21 -5.12
N ILE A 132 -3.73 4.19 -4.88
CA ILE A 132 -3.52 4.74 -3.53
C ILE A 132 -4.79 5.39 -3.00
N ASN A 133 -5.47 6.18 -3.82
CA ASN A 133 -6.70 6.84 -3.40
C ASN A 133 -7.81 5.83 -3.07
N GLN A 134 -7.93 4.77 -3.86
CA GLN A 134 -8.87 3.68 -3.57
C GLN A 134 -8.52 2.98 -2.26
N ALA A 135 -7.24 2.73 -2.03
CA ALA A 135 -6.79 2.09 -0.79
C ALA A 135 -7.08 2.96 0.43
N LEU A 136 -6.82 4.26 0.35
CA LEU A 136 -7.08 5.18 1.46
C LEU A 136 -8.57 5.33 1.74
N LYS A 137 -9.39 5.37 0.70
CA LYS A 137 -10.84 5.41 0.87
C LYS A 137 -11.34 4.14 1.53
N LYS A 138 -10.85 2.99 1.08
CA LYS A 138 -11.22 1.69 1.67
C LYS A 138 -10.75 1.59 3.11
N LEU A 139 -9.56 2.10 3.40
CA LEU A 139 -9.03 2.15 4.76
C LEU A 139 -9.96 2.93 5.69
N THR A 140 -10.47 4.08 5.25
CA THR A 140 -11.42 4.87 6.01
C THR A 140 -12.69 4.08 6.32
N GLU A 141 -13.23 3.37 5.33
CA GLU A 141 -14.44 2.57 5.49
C GLU A 141 -14.22 1.40 6.45
N GLU A 142 -13.11 0.69 6.30
CA GLU A 142 -12.82 -0.49 7.12
C GLU A 142 -12.44 -0.13 8.56
N LEU A 143 -11.77 1.00 8.77
CA LEU A 143 -11.46 1.48 10.12
C LEU A 143 -12.72 1.73 10.94
N ALA A 144 -13.79 2.20 10.30
CA ALA A 144 -15.06 2.44 10.99
C ALA A 144 -15.68 1.16 11.53
N GLN A 145 -15.29 0.01 11.00
CA GLN A 145 -15.82 -1.30 11.39
C GLN A 145 -14.81 -2.16 12.15
N TYR A 146 -13.62 -1.68 12.30
CA TYR A 146 -12.51 -2.46 12.89
C TYR A 146 -12.57 -2.54 14.41
#